data_d8d52dce88e6692178576bb266466329
#
_entry.id   d8d52dce88e6692178576bb266466329
#
_cell.length_a   1.000
_cell.length_b   1.000
_cell.length_c   1.000
_cell.angle_alpha   90.00
_cell.angle_beta   90.00
_cell.angle_gamma   90.00
#
_symmetry.space_group_name_H-M   'P 1'
#
loop_
_entity.id
_entity.type
_entity.pdbx_description
1 polymer ?
#
loop_
_entity_poly.entity_id
_entity_poly.type
_entity_poly.pdbx_seq_one_letter_code
_entity_poly.pdbx_strand_id
1 'polypeptide(L)'
;MWKLPVVFIIENNNYAMGTSVKRTTNVEDMSEIGKSYHMPSFVVDGMSVESVHEAIEEASARARKGEGPTLLDIRTYRYKGHSMSDPAKYRSKEEVESYKDQDPIEQVKKMVLTKKILKQDDIDTIEEDFLIKYFLKQIIII
;
A
#
# COMPACT_ATOMS: atom_id res chain seq x y z
N MET A 1 -17.39 -21.11 3.88
CA MET A 1 -17.80 -22.44 3.47
C MET A 1 -16.63 -23.22 2.85
N TRP A 2 -15.96 -22.76 1.79
CA TRP A 2 -14.93 -23.52 1.06
C TRP A 2 -13.50 -23.30 1.55
N LYS A 3 -13.26 -22.36 2.45
CA LYS A 3 -11.93 -22.01 2.96
C LYS A 3 -10.87 -21.83 1.85
N LEU A 4 -11.25 -21.10 0.80
CA LEU A 4 -10.36 -20.86 -0.34
C LEU A 4 -9.07 -20.15 0.10
N PRO A 5 -7.91 -20.51 -0.48
CA PRO A 5 -6.62 -19.89 -0.16
C PRO A 5 -6.49 -18.54 -0.86
N VAL A 6 -7.26 -17.55 -0.41
CA VAL A 6 -7.33 -16.21 -1.02
C VAL A 6 -7.00 -15.15 0.03
N VAL A 7 -6.24 -14.14 -0.37
CA VAL A 7 -6.05 -12.90 0.37
C VAL A 7 -6.72 -11.79 -0.40
N PHE A 8 -7.73 -11.17 0.20
CA PHE A 8 -8.39 -9.97 -0.34
C PHE A 8 -7.66 -8.74 0.16
N ILE A 9 -7.28 -7.84 -0.74
CA ILE A 9 -6.59 -6.61 -0.41
C ILE A 9 -7.43 -5.43 -0.91
N ILE A 10 -7.73 -4.51 -0.01
CA ILE A 10 -8.24 -3.19 -0.34
C ILE A 10 -7.06 -2.22 -0.25
N GLU A 11 -6.59 -1.72 -1.39
CA GLU A 11 -5.62 -0.62 -1.44
C GLU A 11 -6.38 0.69 -1.21
N ASN A 12 -6.45 1.11 0.04
CA ASN A 12 -7.30 2.20 0.49
C ASN A 12 -6.52 3.52 0.62
N ASN A 13 -6.64 4.39 -0.37
CA ASN A 13 -6.05 5.73 -0.35
C ASN A 13 -7.03 6.82 0.12
N ASN A 14 -8.14 6.45 0.76
CA ASN A 14 -9.19 7.31 1.28
C ASN A 14 -10.00 8.12 0.25
N TYR A 15 -9.73 7.98 -1.07
CA TYR A 15 -10.41 8.76 -2.09
C TYR A 15 -10.82 7.91 -3.30
N ALA A 16 -12.08 8.00 -3.69
CA ALA A 16 -12.56 7.55 -4.99
C ALA A 16 -12.60 8.76 -5.94
N MET A 17 -11.61 8.87 -6.82
CA MET A 17 -11.34 10.10 -7.60
C MET A 17 -11.11 11.29 -6.65
N GLY A 18 -12.02 12.25 -6.58
CA GLY A 18 -11.99 13.41 -5.68
C GLY A 18 -12.97 13.32 -4.51
N THR A 19 -13.68 12.19 -4.33
CA THR A 19 -14.63 12.02 -3.24
C THR A 19 -14.01 11.18 -2.11
N SER A 20 -13.99 11.72 -0.90
CA SER A 20 -13.44 11.01 0.26
C SER A 20 -14.35 9.87 0.70
N VAL A 21 -13.76 8.81 1.27
CA VAL A 21 -14.48 7.67 1.88
C VAL A 21 -15.51 8.17 2.90
N LYS A 22 -15.15 9.14 3.74
CA LYS A 22 -16.06 9.75 4.76
C LYS A 22 -17.35 10.33 4.20
N ARG A 23 -17.39 10.68 2.90
CA ARG A 23 -18.59 11.20 2.24
C ARG A 23 -19.44 10.13 1.57
N THR A 24 -18.94 8.93 1.38
CA THR A 24 -19.57 7.88 0.58
C THR A 24 -19.96 6.67 1.36
N THR A 25 -19.41 6.48 2.56
CA THR A 25 -19.75 5.34 3.40
C THR A 25 -19.78 5.70 4.88
N ASN A 26 -20.64 5.02 5.63
CA ASN A 26 -20.70 5.11 7.08
C ASN A 26 -19.65 4.20 7.76
N VAL A 27 -18.97 3.36 7.00
CA VAL A 27 -17.92 2.46 7.48
C VAL A 27 -16.57 3.05 7.10
N GLU A 28 -15.87 3.63 8.07
CA GLU A 28 -14.53 4.19 7.85
C GLU A 28 -13.45 3.10 7.81
N ASP A 29 -13.71 1.98 8.48
CA ASP A 29 -12.81 0.84 8.58
C ASP A 29 -13.32 -0.28 7.66
N MET A 30 -12.70 -0.42 6.49
CA MET A 30 -13.12 -1.41 5.50
C MET A 30 -12.87 -2.85 5.95
N SER A 31 -12.08 -3.07 6.99
CA SER A 31 -11.92 -4.40 7.59
C SER A 31 -13.22 -4.92 8.22
N GLU A 32 -14.14 -4.03 8.62
CA GLU A 32 -15.47 -4.41 9.13
C GLU A 32 -16.26 -5.28 8.15
N ILE A 33 -16.04 -5.11 6.84
CA ILE A 33 -16.68 -5.92 5.80
C ILE A 33 -16.36 -7.42 5.98
N GLY A 34 -15.12 -7.74 6.35
CA GLY A 34 -14.71 -9.13 6.57
C GLY A 34 -15.45 -9.80 7.70
N LYS A 35 -15.83 -9.07 8.74
CA LYS A 35 -16.59 -9.59 9.89
C LYS A 35 -17.95 -10.14 9.47
N SER A 36 -18.63 -9.52 8.51
CA SER A 36 -19.91 -9.98 7.99
C SER A 36 -19.83 -11.35 7.32
N TYR A 37 -18.65 -11.76 6.87
CA TYR A 37 -18.37 -13.04 6.23
C TYR A 37 -17.65 -14.02 7.16
N HIS A 38 -17.51 -13.71 8.44
CA HIS A 38 -16.67 -14.46 9.39
C HIS A 38 -15.25 -14.70 8.88
N MET A 39 -14.73 -13.73 8.17
CA MET A 39 -13.38 -13.74 7.60
C MET A 39 -12.47 -12.87 8.47
N PRO A 40 -11.29 -13.35 8.88
CA PRO A 40 -10.29 -12.54 9.54
C PRO A 40 -9.98 -11.31 8.69
N SER A 41 -9.97 -10.14 9.32
CA SER A 41 -9.81 -8.89 8.61
C SER A 41 -9.11 -7.87 9.48
N PHE A 42 -8.18 -7.14 8.88
CA PHE A 42 -7.27 -6.22 9.57
C PHE A 42 -7.08 -4.94 8.79
N VAL A 43 -6.91 -3.83 9.53
CA VAL A 43 -6.37 -2.59 8.98
C VAL A 43 -4.85 -2.69 9.05
N VAL A 44 -4.19 -2.32 7.95
CA VAL A 44 -2.74 -2.36 7.81
C VAL A 44 -2.24 -0.98 7.42
N ASP A 45 -1.16 -0.53 8.04
CA ASP A 45 -0.47 0.70 7.62
C ASP A 45 0.26 0.45 6.29
N GLY A 46 -0.32 0.92 5.20
CA GLY A 46 0.24 0.82 3.85
C GLY A 46 1.41 1.78 3.58
N MET A 47 1.68 2.71 4.51
CA MET A 47 2.86 3.58 4.46
C MET A 47 4.08 2.95 5.16
N SER A 48 3.95 1.74 5.71
CA SER A 48 5.02 0.94 6.30
C SER A 48 5.21 -0.37 5.53
N VAL A 49 6.35 -0.52 4.86
CA VAL A 49 6.71 -1.75 4.12
C VAL A 49 6.76 -2.96 5.05
N GLU A 50 7.30 -2.79 6.27
CA GLU A 50 7.38 -3.86 7.27
C GLU A 50 5.98 -4.34 7.67
N SER A 51 5.05 -3.42 7.99
CA SER A 51 3.67 -3.75 8.38
C SER A 51 2.93 -4.49 7.27
N VAL A 52 3.09 -4.05 6.01
CA VAL A 52 2.47 -4.74 4.86
C VAL A 52 3.07 -6.13 4.67
N HIS A 53 4.39 -6.27 4.79
CA HIS A 53 5.07 -7.56 4.66
C HIS A 53 4.56 -8.57 5.71
N GLU A 54 4.51 -8.17 6.98
CA GLU A 54 4.05 -9.03 8.08
C GLU A 54 2.59 -9.45 7.89
N ALA A 55 1.71 -8.51 7.53
CA ALA A 55 0.30 -8.81 7.31
C ALA A 55 0.09 -9.78 6.13
N ILE A 56 0.83 -9.62 5.04
CA ILE A 56 0.77 -10.51 3.87
C ILE A 56 1.36 -11.89 4.20
N GLU A 57 2.43 -11.95 4.97
CA GLU A 57 3.03 -13.21 5.41
C GLU A 57 2.04 -14.01 6.26
N GLU A 58 1.40 -13.39 7.24
CA GLU A 58 0.39 -14.03 8.09
C GLU A 58 -0.81 -14.51 7.27
N ALA A 59 -1.38 -13.63 6.44
CA ALA A 59 -2.54 -13.96 5.60
C ALA A 59 -2.22 -15.11 4.61
N SER A 60 -1.02 -15.12 4.02
CA SER A 60 -0.56 -16.16 3.12
C SER A 60 -0.33 -17.49 3.83
N ALA A 61 0.24 -17.46 5.03
CA ALA A 61 0.43 -18.65 5.85
C ALA A 61 -0.91 -19.30 6.21
N ARG A 62 -1.91 -18.51 6.60
CA ARG A 62 -3.28 -18.98 6.86
C ARG A 62 -3.89 -19.64 5.62
N ALA A 63 -3.79 -18.96 4.48
CA ALA A 63 -4.32 -19.47 3.22
C ALA A 63 -3.70 -20.83 2.86
N ARG A 64 -2.37 -20.97 2.96
CA ARG A 64 -1.65 -22.23 2.70
C ARG A 64 -1.99 -23.35 3.67
N LYS A 65 -2.34 -23.03 4.92
CA LYS A 65 -2.81 -24.01 5.92
C LYS A 65 -4.27 -24.45 5.71
N GLY A 66 -4.99 -23.89 4.73
CA GLY A 66 -6.40 -24.18 4.50
C GLY A 66 -7.34 -23.59 5.56
N GLU A 67 -6.91 -22.57 6.29
CA GLU A 67 -7.70 -21.89 7.31
C GLU A 67 -8.70 -20.89 6.72
N GLY A 68 -8.64 -20.65 5.41
CA GLY A 68 -9.56 -19.81 4.66
C GLY A 68 -9.00 -18.45 4.29
N PRO A 69 -9.84 -17.57 3.71
CA PRO A 69 -9.42 -16.26 3.24
C PRO A 69 -9.18 -15.26 4.37
N THR A 70 -8.44 -14.20 4.05
CA THR A 70 -8.22 -13.02 4.92
C THR A 70 -8.49 -11.76 4.11
N LEU A 71 -9.06 -10.72 4.73
CA LEU A 71 -9.23 -9.39 4.15
C LEU A 71 -8.25 -8.40 4.81
N LEU A 72 -7.51 -7.66 4.01
CA LEU A 72 -6.60 -6.61 4.47
C LEU A 72 -7.06 -5.25 3.90
N ASP A 73 -7.36 -4.30 4.78
CA ASP A 73 -7.57 -2.88 4.45
C ASP A 73 -6.21 -2.18 4.59
N ILE A 74 -5.45 -2.13 3.48
CA ILE A 74 -4.11 -1.53 3.45
C ILE A 74 -4.25 -0.04 3.17
N ARG A 75 -4.02 0.79 4.19
CA ARG A 75 -4.18 2.24 4.12
C ARG A 75 -2.94 2.89 3.54
N THR A 76 -3.08 3.37 2.32
CA THR A 76 -2.05 4.05 1.55
C THR A 76 -2.40 5.53 1.36
N TYR A 77 -1.54 6.27 0.66
CA TYR A 77 -1.84 7.63 0.25
C TYR A 77 -1.45 7.89 -1.21
N ARG A 78 -2.31 8.59 -1.95
CA ARG A 78 -2.05 8.98 -3.33
C ARG A 78 -1.56 10.42 -3.37
N TYR A 79 -0.27 10.66 -3.64
CA TYR A 79 0.33 12.01 -3.67
C TYR A 79 -0.20 12.90 -4.79
N LYS A 80 -0.48 12.32 -5.96
CA LYS A 80 -0.96 13.06 -7.14
C LYS A 80 -2.49 13.00 -7.24
N GLY A 81 -3.07 13.85 -8.08
CA GLY A 81 -4.47 13.75 -8.46
C GLY A 81 -4.81 12.41 -9.12
N HIS A 82 -6.09 12.12 -9.29
CA HIS A 82 -6.55 10.87 -9.90
C HIS A 82 -6.11 10.73 -11.36
N SER A 83 -6.04 11.85 -12.08
CA SER A 83 -5.60 11.90 -13.48
C SER A 83 -4.74 13.16 -13.74
N MET A 84 -4.16 13.25 -14.91
CA MET A 84 -3.38 14.43 -15.35
C MET A 84 -4.18 15.73 -15.29
N SER A 85 -5.50 15.68 -15.50
CA SER A 85 -6.41 16.83 -15.47
C SER A 85 -7.00 17.13 -14.09
N ASP A 86 -6.73 16.28 -13.08
CA ASP A 86 -7.27 16.47 -11.73
C ASP A 86 -6.41 17.47 -10.95
N PRO A 87 -6.93 18.67 -10.62
CA PRO A 87 -6.19 19.69 -9.90
C PRO A 87 -6.05 19.39 -8.40
N ALA A 88 -6.55 18.25 -7.91
CA ALA A 88 -6.50 17.77 -6.53
C ALA A 88 -6.97 18.81 -5.47
N LYS A 89 -7.93 19.69 -5.80
CA LYS A 89 -8.44 20.76 -4.91
C LYS A 89 -9.22 20.26 -3.70
N TYR A 90 -9.51 18.96 -3.63
CA TYR A 90 -10.22 18.30 -2.52
C TYR A 90 -9.31 17.91 -1.35
N ARG A 91 -7.99 18.19 -1.46
CA ARG A 91 -6.98 17.93 -0.42
C ARG A 91 -6.16 19.19 -0.16
N SER A 92 -5.72 19.39 1.07
CA SER A 92 -4.81 20.47 1.39
C SER A 92 -3.37 20.12 1.05
N LYS A 93 -2.51 21.13 0.88
CA LYS A 93 -1.08 20.92 0.66
C LYS A 93 -0.42 20.33 1.90
N GLU A 94 -0.84 20.77 3.08
CA GLU A 94 -0.36 20.30 4.37
C GLU A 94 -0.63 18.81 4.56
N GLU A 95 -1.82 18.33 4.15
CA GLU A 95 -2.15 16.91 4.16
C GLU A 95 -1.17 16.12 3.29
N VAL A 96 -0.93 16.57 2.05
CA VAL A 96 -0.01 15.89 1.13
C VAL A 96 1.42 15.85 1.68
N GLU A 97 1.92 16.96 2.22
CA GLU A 97 3.28 17.02 2.77
C GLU A 97 3.43 16.10 4.01
N SER A 98 2.43 16.05 4.89
CA SER A 98 2.48 15.17 6.06
C SER A 98 2.59 13.67 5.70
N TYR A 99 2.01 13.27 4.56
CA TYR A 99 2.18 11.91 4.05
C TYR A 99 3.50 11.69 3.31
N LYS A 100 4.06 12.71 2.66
CA LYS A 100 5.41 12.63 2.06
C LYS A 100 6.50 12.44 3.12
N ASP A 101 6.34 13.06 4.28
CA ASP A 101 7.26 12.88 5.41
C ASP A 101 7.29 11.42 5.91
N GLN A 102 6.25 10.65 5.57
CA GLN A 102 6.10 9.24 5.90
C GLN A 102 6.26 8.34 4.65
N ASP A 103 6.97 8.79 3.62
CA ASP A 103 7.17 8.02 2.40
C ASP A 103 7.82 6.66 2.70
N PRO A 104 7.18 5.54 2.32
CA PRO A 104 7.66 4.20 2.67
C PRO A 104 9.03 3.87 2.07
N ILE A 105 9.37 4.44 0.90
CA ILE A 105 10.68 4.23 0.27
C ILE A 105 11.76 4.91 1.10
N GLU A 106 11.54 6.17 1.49
CA GLU A 106 12.50 6.92 2.30
C GLU A 106 12.67 6.30 3.71
N GLN A 107 11.59 5.77 4.29
CA GLN A 107 11.69 5.03 5.56
C GLN A 107 12.59 3.81 5.44
N VAL A 108 12.42 2.99 4.39
CA VAL A 108 13.25 1.80 4.16
C VAL A 108 14.71 2.19 3.91
N LYS A 109 14.98 3.20 3.07
CA LYS A 109 16.34 3.71 2.85
C LYS A 109 17.02 4.10 4.17
N LYS A 110 16.32 4.90 4.98
CA LYS A 110 16.83 5.32 6.29
C LYS A 110 17.08 4.12 7.21
N MET A 111 16.20 3.15 7.22
CA MET A 111 16.32 1.95 8.05
C MET A 111 17.52 1.11 7.66
N VAL A 112 17.72 0.81 6.38
CA VAL A 112 18.85 -0.05 5.92
C VAL A 112 20.19 0.62 6.12
N LEU A 113 20.28 1.96 5.98
CA LEU A 113 21.49 2.72 6.28
C LEU A 113 21.79 2.74 7.78
N THR A 114 20.76 3.00 8.61
CA THR A 114 20.91 3.05 10.07
C THR A 114 21.33 1.70 10.65
N LYS A 115 20.71 0.62 10.15
CA LYS A 115 21.06 -0.76 10.54
C LYS A 115 22.35 -1.26 9.86
N LYS A 116 22.97 -0.46 9.00
CA LYS A 116 24.19 -0.79 8.22
C LYS A 116 24.04 -2.07 7.38
N ILE A 117 22.85 -2.31 6.87
CA ILE A 117 22.55 -3.45 5.99
C ILE A 117 23.09 -3.16 4.59
N LEU A 118 22.92 -1.92 4.11
CA LEU A 118 23.39 -1.40 2.83
C LEU A 118 24.16 -0.11 3.06
N LYS A 119 25.03 0.26 2.09
CA LYS A 119 25.67 1.55 1.98
C LYS A 119 24.90 2.44 0.99
N GLN A 120 25.22 3.72 0.96
CA GLN A 120 24.59 4.67 0.03
C GLN A 120 24.79 4.24 -1.43
N ASP A 121 26.02 3.85 -1.80
CA ASP A 121 26.36 3.42 -3.16
C ASP A 121 25.52 2.19 -3.62
N ASP A 122 25.16 1.30 -2.70
CA ASP A 122 24.29 0.14 -2.99
C ASP A 122 22.87 0.61 -3.31
N ILE A 123 22.36 1.60 -2.57
CA ILE A 123 21.03 2.19 -2.80
C ILE A 123 20.99 2.91 -4.15
N ASP A 124 22.01 3.72 -4.44
CA ASP A 124 22.10 4.46 -5.69
C ASP A 124 22.13 3.50 -6.90
N THR A 125 22.87 2.40 -6.78
CA THR A 125 22.91 1.33 -7.80
C THR A 125 21.53 0.70 -8.01
N ILE A 126 20.81 0.39 -6.92
CA ILE A 126 19.47 -0.20 -7.00
C ILE A 126 18.49 0.76 -7.68
N GLU A 127 18.57 2.06 -7.40
CA GLU A 127 17.71 3.07 -8.01
C GLU A 127 18.01 3.23 -9.51
N GLU A 128 19.26 3.29 -9.91
CA GLU A 128 19.66 3.34 -11.31
C GLU A 128 19.18 2.10 -12.07
N ASP A 129 19.40 0.91 -11.55
CA ASP A 129 18.95 -0.35 -12.14
C ASP A 129 17.43 -0.42 -12.31
N PHE A 130 16.69 0.08 -11.31
CA PHE A 130 15.23 0.15 -11.37
C PHE A 130 14.76 1.08 -12.49
N LEU A 131 15.34 2.28 -12.59
CA LEU A 131 15.01 3.25 -13.62
C LEU A 131 15.31 2.71 -15.03
N ILE A 132 16.47 2.10 -15.21
CA ILE A 132 16.84 1.49 -16.50
C ILE A 132 15.84 0.38 -16.88
N LYS A 133 15.52 -0.53 -15.97
CA LYS A 133 14.55 -1.61 -16.22
C LYS A 133 13.14 -1.08 -16.50
N TYR A 134 12.73 -0.01 -15.82
CA TYR A 134 11.44 0.63 -16.03
C TYR A 134 11.33 1.27 -17.42
N PHE A 135 12.35 2.04 -17.84
CA PHE A 135 12.39 2.67 -19.16
C PHE A 135 12.47 1.63 -20.29
N LEU A 136 13.31 0.60 -20.14
CA LEU A 136 13.41 -0.45 -21.15
C LEU A 136 12.10 -1.20 -21.36
N LYS A 137 11.35 -1.47 -20.29
CA LYS A 137 10.01 -2.09 -20.40
C LYS A 137 9.00 -1.22 -21.14
N GLN A 138 9.06 0.09 -20.99
CA GLN A 138 8.17 1.00 -21.73
C GLN A 138 8.49 1.08 -23.24
N ILE A 139 9.74 0.88 -23.63
CA ILE A 139 10.18 0.89 -25.04
C ILE A 139 9.78 -0.42 -25.76
N ILE A 140 9.64 -1.53 -25.06
CA ILE A 140 9.32 -2.85 -25.62
C ILE A 140 7.81 -3.05 -25.85
N ILE A 141 6.95 -2.15 -25.36
CA ILE A 141 5.48 -2.24 -25.48
C ILE A 141 4.94 -1.41 -26.67
N ILE A 142 5.78 -0.98 -27.60
CA ILE A 142 5.35 -0.33 -28.86
C ILE A 142 5.41 -1.33 -30.00
#